data_da7692ea606d066f4b032e7240e1da2f
#
_entry.id   da7692ea606d066f4b032e7240e1da2f
#
_cell.length_a   1.000
_cell.length_b   1.000
_cell.length_c   1.000
_cell.angle_alpha   90.00
_cell.angle_beta   90.00
_cell.angle_gamma   90.00
#
_symmetry.space_group_name_H-M   'P 1'
#
loop_
_entity.id
_entity.type
_entity.pdbx_description
1 polymer ?
#
loop_
_entity_poly.entity_id
_entity_poly.type
_entity_poly.pdbx_seq_one_letter_code
_entity_poly.pdbx_strand_id
1 'polypeptide(L)'
;MITNVFGYTALEQVANPVWYWMIRFFYSWYTFVAIGIAGVWIVAAIFARRRHPEIKHEFYPMVSFVVPAYNEEENVATCMTSLFKCAENYQGNCEIIVVDDGSIDYTYEVACSAANVLHIQHPRVPCKISRHMMNLGKTEALKTGINKALGQVIAIVDSDSEWMPHTLKRLVNYMLSNGKRAVTGYIHPKTENSKDNFLVALQQLEYSQGLGIDRCAQSLGNCVLVVPGAIGIYDADILRDILTEANIRSVTEDSEITLEMHKQGAKVGYLNTARSDTHAPKGLKSLWHQRLRWVTGWLYNTLDIHVDLFRKRSWLSALLWYSFIFEYIGAFVDLAAIVAFPLFFWFAPDRLHFAYNLLVFVAYGLLISVVNQAVALKYAYDKFRQNSLLLYTPFFPFLWLINVFARLRSVIGYLFGSRGTWHLTESS
;
A
#
# COMPACT_ATOMS: atom_id res chain seq x y z
N MET A 1 -38.53 3.13 -11.28
CA MET A 1 -38.28 1.67 -11.26
C MET A 1 -37.20 1.26 -10.26
N ILE A 2 -36.08 1.98 -10.15
CA ILE A 2 -35.00 1.73 -9.16
C ILE A 2 -35.48 1.98 -7.71
N THR A 3 -36.37 2.93 -7.48
CA THR A 3 -36.96 3.24 -6.15
C THR A 3 -37.76 2.09 -5.55
N ASN A 4 -38.40 1.25 -6.35
CA ASN A 4 -39.18 0.11 -5.84
C ASN A 4 -38.34 -1.14 -5.54
N VAL A 5 -37.15 -1.27 -6.12
CA VAL A 5 -36.26 -2.43 -5.89
C VAL A 5 -35.66 -2.40 -4.48
N PHE A 6 -35.51 -1.22 -3.88
CA PHE A 6 -34.91 -1.05 -2.54
C PHE A 6 -35.95 -0.80 -1.43
N GLY A 7 -37.24 -1.07 -1.67
CA GLY A 7 -38.27 -1.00 -0.62
C GLY A 7 -38.57 0.41 -0.08
N TYR A 8 -38.29 1.46 -0.85
CA TYR A 8 -38.52 2.85 -0.43
C TYR A 8 -39.97 3.14 -0.02
N THR A 9 -40.95 2.43 -0.59
CA THR A 9 -42.36 2.57 -0.22
C THR A 9 -42.69 2.05 1.18
N ALA A 10 -41.94 1.06 1.68
CA ALA A 10 -42.10 0.56 3.04
C ALA A 10 -41.44 1.47 4.10
N LEU A 11 -40.44 2.25 3.71
CA LEU A 11 -39.78 3.22 4.58
C LEU A 11 -40.62 4.49 4.78
N GLU A 12 -41.53 4.82 3.86
CA GLU A 12 -42.47 5.95 4.00
C GLU A 12 -43.47 5.73 5.14
N GLN A 13 -43.71 4.49 5.56
CA GLN A 13 -44.56 4.13 6.70
C GLN A 13 -43.82 4.12 8.05
N VAL A 14 -42.51 4.42 8.08
CA VAL A 14 -41.79 4.55 9.35
C VAL A 14 -42.28 5.80 10.04
N ALA A 15 -42.93 5.62 11.19
CA ALA A 15 -43.56 6.69 11.96
C ALA A 15 -42.60 7.80 12.44
N ASN A 16 -41.28 7.60 12.30
CA ASN A 16 -40.27 8.57 12.70
C ASN A 16 -39.45 9.03 11.47
N PRO A 17 -39.57 10.30 11.05
CA PRO A 17 -38.85 10.84 9.89
C PRO A 17 -37.32 10.78 10.04
N VAL A 18 -36.75 10.78 11.24
CA VAL A 18 -35.31 10.68 11.49
C VAL A 18 -34.76 9.33 11.01
N TRP A 19 -35.45 8.22 11.38
CA TRP A 19 -35.06 6.88 10.95
C TRP A 19 -35.11 6.71 9.42
N TYR A 20 -36.13 7.27 8.78
CA TYR A 20 -36.26 7.28 7.33
C TYR A 20 -35.05 7.94 6.66
N TRP A 21 -34.66 9.13 7.10
CA TRP A 21 -33.52 9.85 6.52
C TRP A 21 -32.20 9.20 6.82
N MET A 22 -32.01 8.62 8.00
CA MET A 22 -30.78 7.87 8.34
C MET A 22 -30.61 6.63 7.46
N ILE A 23 -31.63 5.80 7.31
CA ILE A 23 -31.59 4.62 6.44
C ILE A 23 -31.30 5.04 5.00
N ARG A 24 -32.00 6.05 4.49
CA ARG A 24 -31.79 6.60 3.16
C ARG A 24 -30.36 7.11 2.95
N PHE A 25 -29.79 7.77 3.95
CA PHE A 25 -28.39 8.21 3.92
C PHE A 25 -27.43 7.03 3.77
N PHE A 26 -27.54 6.00 4.59
CA PHE A 26 -26.63 4.83 4.51
C PHE A 26 -26.76 4.10 3.16
N TYR A 27 -27.97 3.83 2.69
CA TYR A 27 -28.15 3.21 1.38
C TYR A 27 -27.56 4.06 0.25
N SER A 28 -27.79 5.37 0.28
CA SER A 28 -27.24 6.28 -0.73
C SER A 28 -25.72 6.34 -0.66
N TRP A 29 -25.14 6.41 0.54
CA TRP A 29 -23.70 6.45 0.76
C TRP A 29 -23.02 5.20 0.19
N TYR A 30 -23.45 4.02 0.63
CA TYR A 30 -22.80 2.77 0.18
C TYR A 30 -23.06 2.51 -1.31
N THR A 31 -24.22 2.85 -1.85
CA THR A 31 -24.48 2.72 -3.28
C THR A 31 -23.59 3.66 -4.09
N PHE A 32 -23.42 4.91 -3.65
CA PHE A 32 -22.55 5.88 -4.30
C PHE A 32 -21.07 5.42 -4.23
N VAL A 33 -20.61 4.99 -3.06
CA VAL A 33 -19.24 4.50 -2.87
C VAL A 33 -18.99 3.24 -3.71
N ALA A 34 -19.88 2.25 -3.61
CA ALA A 34 -19.66 0.96 -4.27
C ALA A 34 -19.74 1.05 -5.81
N ILE A 35 -20.72 1.79 -6.34
CA ILE A 35 -20.94 1.86 -7.80
C ILE A 35 -20.16 3.02 -8.42
N GLY A 36 -20.27 4.22 -7.84
CA GLY A 36 -19.68 5.42 -8.42
C GLY A 36 -18.17 5.39 -8.34
N ILE A 37 -17.64 5.21 -7.13
CA ILE A 37 -16.19 5.31 -6.89
C ILE A 37 -15.45 4.09 -7.42
N ALA A 38 -15.89 2.87 -7.06
CA ALA A 38 -15.25 1.65 -7.55
C ALA A 38 -15.28 1.55 -9.09
N GLY A 39 -16.41 1.95 -9.73
CA GLY A 39 -16.52 2.01 -11.18
C GLY A 39 -15.53 2.99 -11.81
N VAL A 40 -15.39 4.19 -11.25
CA VAL A 40 -14.42 5.20 -11.72
C VAL A 40 -12.98 4.66 -11.61
N TRP A 41 -12.62 4.05 -10.48
CA TRP A 41 -11.29 3.48 -10.29
C TRP A 41 -10.99 2.34 -11.27
N ILE A 42 -11.93 1.43 -11.51
CA ILE A 42 -11.79 0.35 -12.50
C ILE A 42 -11.57 0.92 -13.90
N VAL A 43 -12.40 1.87 -14.33
CA VAL A 43 -12.27 2.50 -15.64
C VAL A 43 -10.92 3.19 -15.76
N ALA A 44 -10.51 3.98 -14.77
CA ALA A 44 -9.21 4.64 -14.74
C ALA A 44 -8.05 3.62 -14.82
N ALA A 45 -8.12 2.51 -14.09
CA ALA A 45 -7.10 1.46 -14.13
C ALA A 45 -7.00 0.78 -15.51
N ILE A 46 -8.12 0.56 -16.18
CA ILE A 46 -8.14 0.01 -17.55
C ILE A 46 -7.46 0.96 -18.53
N PHE A 47 -7.73 2.27 -18.44
CA PHE A 47 -7.07 3.29 -19.26
C PHE A 47 -5.58 3.40 -18.99
N ALA A 48 -5.17 3.35 -17.70
CA ALA A 48 -3.77 3.41 -17.32
C ALA A 48 -2.93 2.33 -17.99
N ARG A 49 -3.45 1.11 -18.06
CA ARG A 49 -2.74 -0.05 -18.62
C ARG A 49 -2.54 -0.03 -20.11
N ARG A 50 -3.41 0.67 -20.86
CA ARG A 50 -3.31 0.76 -22.33
C ARG A 50 -2.19 1.73 -22.77
N ARG A 51 -1.58 2.49 -21.86
CA ARG A 51 -0.65 3.58 -22.15
C ARG A 51 0.83 3.26 -21.99
N HIS A 52 1.23 2.00 -21.87
CA HIS A 52 2.62 1.65 -21.60
C HIS A 52 3.29 1.01 -22.83
N PRO A 53 3.86 1.81 -23.76
CA PRO A 53 4.80 1.28 -24.73
C PRO A 53 6.10 0.91 -23.98
N GLU A 54 6.58 -0.33 -24.18
CA GLU A 54 7.94 -0.70 -23.80
C GLU A 54 8.90 -0.05 -24.79
N ILE A 55 9.50 1.07 -24.38
CA ILE A 55 10.58 1.70 -25.17
C ILE A 55 11.89 1.05 -24.74
N LYS A 56 12.67 0.56 -25.70
CA LYS A 56 14.04 0.14 -25.46
C LYS A 56 14.90 1.39 -25.35
N HIS A 57 15.66 1.50 -24.27
CA HIS A 57 16.62 2.57 -24.05
C HIS A 57 18.03 2.08 -24.43
N GLU A 58 18.83 2.96 -25.02
CA GLU A 58 20.25 2.71 -25.30
C GLU A 58 21.12 2.91 -24.05
N PHE A 59 20.66 3.74 -23.12
CA PHE A 59 21.34 4.05 -21.87
C PHE A 59 20.58 3.52 -20.66
N TYR A 60 21.32 2.84 -19.79
CA TYR A 60 20.83 2.35 -18.51
C TYR A 60 21.62 3.01 -17.38
N PRO A 61 20.99 3.87 -16.53
CA PRO A 61 21.66 4.53 -15.43
C PRO A 61 22.19 3.51 -14.40
N MET A 62 23.24 3.87 -13.68
CA MET A 62 23.67 3.10 -12.52
C MET A 62 22.60 3.12 -11.42
N VAL A 63 22.34 1.96 -10.83
CA VAL A 63 21.34 1.78 -9.76
C VAL A 63 22.03 1.32 -8.48
N SER A 64 21.73 1.98 -7.37
CA SER A 64 22.11 1.54 -6.02
C SER A 64 20.89 0.98 -5.30
N PHE A 65 20.93 -0.30 -4.94
CA PHE A 65 19.98 -0.86 -4.00
C PHE A 65 20.37 -0.46 -2.58
N VAL A 66 19.44 0.04 -1.81
CA VAL A 66 19.61 0.37 -0.39
C VAL A 66 18.64 -0.46 0.43
N VAL A 67 19.17 -1.30 1.31
CA VAL A 67 18.44 -2.26 2.12
C VAL A 67 18.67 -1.93 3.60
N PRO A 68 17.75 -1.23 4.27
CA PRO A 68 17.77 -1.10 5.71
C PRO A 68 17.34 -2.43 6.35
N ALA A 69 18.07 -2.90 7.34
CA ALA A 69 17.78 -4.15 8.03
C ALA A 69 17.86 -3.97 9.55
N TYR A 70 16.90 -4.53 10.29
CA TYR A 70 16.89 -4.58 11.75
C TYR A 70 16.17 -5.82 12.24
N ASN A 71 16.90 -6.75 12.87
CA ASN A 71 16.41 -8.04 13.34
C ASN A 71 15.74 -8.87 12.21
N GLU A 72 16.47 -9.09 11.13
CA GLU A 72 16.01 -9.75 9.90
C GLU A 72 16.93 -10.92 9.50
N GLU A 73 17.47 -11.64 10.48
CA GLU A 73 18.41 -12.76 10.23
C GLU A 73 17.81 -13.85 9.32
N GLU A 74 16.48 -14.06 9.37
CA GLU A 74 15.79 -15.05 8.55
C GLU A 74 15.59 -14.60 7.09
N ASN A 75 15.53 -13.29 6.82
CA ASN A 75 15.09 -12.75 5.53
C ASN A 75 16.21 -12.09 4.72
N VAL A 76 17.19 -11.45 5.36
CA VAL A 76 18.19 -10.60 4.70
C VAL A 76 18.96 -11.31 3.60
N ALA A 77 19.34 -12.57 3.78
CA ALA A 77 20.09 -13.34 2.77
C ALA A 77 19.24 -13.63 1.53
N THR A 78 17.95 -13.93 1.71
CA THR A 78 17.02 -14.18 0.60
C THR A 78 16.71 -12.90 -0.16
N CYS A 79 16.53 -11.78 0.54
CA CYS A 79 16.41 -10.44 -0.04
C CYS A 79 17.64 -10.16 -0.92
N MET A 80 18.85 -10.22 -0.37
CA MET A 80 20.11 -9.98 -1.10
C MET A 80 20.21 -10.86 -2.34
N THR A 81 19.92 -12.17 -2.22
CA THR A 81 19.96 -13.10 -3.36
C THR A 81 19.03 -12.66 -4.49
N SER A 82 17.85 -12.16 -4.16
CA SER A 82 16.89 -11.66 -5.14
C SER A 82 17.41 -10.41 -5.87
N LEU A 83 18.09 -9.51 -5.13
CA LEU A 83 18.64 -8.27 -5.68
C LEU A 83 19.83 -8.52 -6.60
N PHE A 84 20.72 -9.47 -6.24
CA PHE A 84 21.81 -9.87 -7.14
C PHE A 84 21.28 -10.43 -8.46
N LYS A 85 20.21 -11.25 -8.43
CA LYS A 85 19.52 -11.73 -9.64
C LYS A 85 18.90 -10.60 -10.46
N CYS A 86 18.35 -9.58 -9.80
CA CYS A 86 17.82 -8.37 -10.47
C CYS A 86 18.95 -7.58 -11.15
N ALA A 87 20.09 -7.42 -10.47
CA ALA A 87 21.27 -6.71 -10.97
C ALA A 87 21.86 -7.40 -12.21
N GLU A 88 21.93 -8.73 -12.23
CA GLU A 88 22.37 -9.48 -13.42
C GLU A 88 21.46 -9.33 -14.63
N ASN A 89 20.14 -9.25 -14.39
CA ASN A 89 19.16 -9.07 -15.46
C ASN A 89 19.06 -7.61 -15.95
N TYR A 90 19.74 -6.70 -15.27
CA TYR A 90 19.79 -5.29 -15.64
C TYR A 90 21.00 -5.02 -16.55
N GLN A 91 20.83 -4.14 -17.53
CA GLN A 91 21.87 -3.85 -18.53
C GLN A 91 22.87 -2.78 -18.07
N GLY A 92 22.52 -2.01 -17.03
CA GLY A 92 23.40 -0.99 -16.43
C GLY A 92 24.18 -1.55 -15.23
N ASN A 93 25.04 -0.72 -14.67
CA ASN A 93 25.76 -1.06 -13.46
C ASN A 93 24.83 -1.01 -12.24
N CYS A 94 25.06 -1.92 -11.31
CA CYS A 94 24.36 -1.96 -10.02
C CYS A 94 25.34 -2.09 -8.86
N GLU A 95 24.96 -1.60 -7.69
CA GLU A 95 25.58 -1.93 -6.40
C GLU A 95 24.48 -2.20 -5.36
N ILE A 96 24.84 -2.96 -4.33
CA ILE A 96 23.93 -3.27 -3.22
C ILE A 96 24.56 -2.75 -1.94
N ILE A 97 23.78 -2.02 -1.13
CA ILE A 97 24.20 -1.44 0.12
C ILE A 97 23.19 -1.87 1.18
N VAL A 98 23.66 -2.73 2.10
CA VAL A 98 22.86 -3.17 3.24
C VAL A 98 23.31 -2.36 4.46
N VAL A 99 22.34 -1.83 5.21
CA VAL A 99 22.61 -1.11 6.44
C VAL A 99 21.90 -1.81 7.60
N ASP A 100 22.67 -2.50 8.41
CA ASP A 100 22.20 -3.08 9.66
C ASP A 100 22.04 -1.97 10.69
N ASP A 101 20.80 -1.73 11.14
CA ASP A 101 20.46 -0.66 12.06
C ASP A 101 20.61 -1.09 13.54
N GLY A 102 21.76 -1.70 13.85
CA GLY A 102 22.08 -2.10 15.21
C GLY A 102 21.29 -3.31 15.68
N SER A 103 21.12 -4.33 14.84
CA SER A 103 20.43 -5.57 15.17
C SER A 103 21.06 -6.28 16.36
N ILE A 104 20.21 -6.94 17.14
CA ILE A 104 20.59 -7.75 18.30
C ILE A 104 20.63 -9.25 18.01
N ASP A 105 20.12 -9.65 16.83
CA ASP A 105 20.20 -11.00 16.27
C ASP A 105 21.40 -11.14 15.32
N TYR A 106 21.49 -12.20 14.52
CA TYR A 106 22.57 -12.47 13.60
C TYR A 106 22.41 -11.79 12.21
N THR A 107 21.56 -10.76 12.09
CA THR A 107 21.32 -10.07 10.80
C THR A 107 22.60 -9.61 10.12
N TYR A 108 23.52 -8.98 10.86
CA TYR A 108 24.78 -8.46 10.33
C TYR A 108 25.68 -9.59 9.80
N GLU A 109 25.87 -10.63 10.61
CA GLU A 109 26.72 -11.77 10.29
C GLU A 109 26.17 -12.54 9.07
N VAL A 110 24.85 -12.71 9.01
CA VAL A 110 24.15 -13.33 7.88
C VAL A 110 24.32 -12.49 6.61
N ALA A 111 24.15 -11.16 6.69
CA ALA A 111 24.34 -10.25 5.57
C ALA A 111 25.79 -10.30 5.03
N CYS A 112 26.79 -10.28 5.93
CA CYS A 112 28.21 -10.40 5.56
C CYS A 112 28.52 -11.73 4.88
N SER A 113 28.01 -12.83 5.42
CA SER A 113 28.18 -14.16 4.84
C SER A 113 27.53 -14.27 3.46
N ALA A 114 26.29 -13.79 3.33
CA ALA A 114 25.59 -13.75 2.06
C ALA A 114 26.31 -12.89 1.02
N ALA A 115 26.82 -11.71 1.41
CA ALA A 115 27.59 -10.84 0.52
C ALA A 115 28.82 -11.52 -0.04
N ASN A 116 29.59 -12.25 0.79
CA ASN A 116 30.78 -12.98 0.36
C ASN A 116 30.45 -14.07 -0.67
N VAL A 117 29.42 -14.89 -0.40
CA VAL A 117 29.00 -15.96 -1.30
C VAL A 117 28.48 -15.40 -2.62
N LEU A 118 27.61 -14.38 -2.55
CA LEU A 118 26.99 -13.77 -3.72
C LEU A 118 28.00 -13.00 -4.58
N HIS A 119 29.00 -12.37 -3.98
CA HIS A 119 30.07 -11.70 -4.73
C HIS A 119 30.90 -12.67 -5.57
N ILE A 120 31.14 -13.88 -5.07
CA ILE A 120 31.84 -14.94 -5.86
C ILE A 120 30.98 -15.36 -7.07
N GLN A 121 29.67 -15.47 -6.88
CA GLN A 121 28.75 -15.86 -7.95
C GLN A 121 28.48 -14.73 -8.96
N HIS A 122 28.49 -13.47 -8.48
CA HIS A 122 28.13 -12.27 -9.23
C HIS A 122 29.20 -11.17 -9.09
N PRO A 123 30.43 -11.36 -9.57
CA PRO A 123 31.56 -10.46 -9.29
C PRO A 123 31.42 -9.05 -9.86
N ARG A 124 30.45 -8.83 -10.76
CA ARG A 124 30.16 -7.51 -11.34
C ARG A 124 29.31 -6.62 -10.45
N VAL A 125 28.70 -7.15 -9.37
CA VAL A 125 27.81 -6.43 -8.50
C VAL A 125 28.49 -6.17 -7.15
N PRO A 126 29.05 -4.98 -6.90
CA PRO A 126 29.61 -4.61 -5.61
C PRO A 126 28.54 -4.68 -4.53
N CYS A 127 28.90 -5.23 -3.37
CA CYS A 127 28.05 -5.25 -2.19
C CYS A 127 28.79 -4.64 -1.01
N LYS A 128 28.14 -3.69 -0.32
CA LYS A 128 28.68 -3.00 0.86
C LYS A 128 27.74 -3.26 2.04
N ILE A 129 28.30 -3.71 3.15
CA ILE A 129 27.55 -3.86 4.40
C ILE A 129 28.01 -2.79 5.38
N SER A 130 27.08 -2.13 6.02
CA SER A 130 27.32 -1.13 7.08
C SER A 130 26.52 -1.51 8.30
N ARG A 131 27.02 -1.14 9.49
CA ARG A 131 26.31 -1.39 10.75
C ARG A 131 26.28 -0.13 11.62
N HIS A 132 25.13 0.19 12.20
CA HIS A 132 25.01 1.17 13.28
C HIS A 132 25.35 0.52 14.61
N MET A 133 25.87 1.30 15.54
CA MET A 133 26.21 0.82 16.89
C MET A 133 24.97 0.54 17.74
N MET A 134 23.84 1.16 17.41
CA MET A 134 22.52 0.99 18.03
C MET A 134 21.43 1.25 17.00
N ASN A 135 20.21 0.84 17.30
CA ASN A 135 19.06 1.16 16.46
C ASN A 135 18.80 2.69 16.47
N LEU A 136 18.94 3.28 15.29
CA LEU A 136 18.65 4.71 15.02
C LEU A 136 17.34 4.92 14.28
N GLY A 137 16.71 3.83 13.83
CA GLY A 137 15.50 3.80 13.04
C GLY A 137 15.72 3.75 11.53
N LYS A 138 14.74 3.21 10.84
CA LYS A 138 14.80 2.92 9.39
C LYS A 138 15.21 4.14 8.55
N THR A 139 14.71 5.33 8.88
CA THR A 139 15.07 6.57 8.18
C THR A 139 16.57 6.87 8.23
N GLU A 140 17.22 6.68 9.38
CA GLU A 140 18.67 6.90 9.52
C GLU A 140 19.46 5.81 8.80
N ALA A 141 18.98 4.57 8.80
CA ALA A 141 19.59 3.50 7.99
C ALA A 141 19.49 3.82 6.49
N LEU A 142 18.36 4.33 6.01
CA LEU A 142 18.20 4.80 4.64
C LEU A 142 19.16 5.95 4.30
N LYS A 143 19.25 6.98 5.16
CA LYS A 143 20.21 8.09 4.98
C LYS A 143 21.65 7.57 4.87
N THR A 144 22.04 6.67 5.76
CA THR A 144 23.38 6.05 5.74
C THR A 144 23.65 5.33 4.42
N GLY A 145 22.68 4.53 3.94
CA GLY A 145 22.82 3.80 2.69
C GLY A 145 22.84 4.71 1.46
N ILE A 146 21.95 5.70 1.41
CA ILE A 146 21.83 6.63 0.27
C ILE A 146 23.04 7.57 0.17
N ASN A 147 23.63 7.97 1.29
CA ASN A 147 24.88 8.75 1.29
C ASN A 147 26.08 7.95 0.75
N LYS A 148 26.06 6.62 0.82
CA LYS A 148 27.10 5.73 0.26
C LYS A 148 26.81 5.29 -1.17
N ALA A 149 25.62 5.57 -1.67
CA ALA A 149 25.15 5.18 -2.99
C ALA A 149 25.76 6.05 -4.08
N LEU A 150 26.23 5.41 -5.16
CA LEU A 150 26.83 6.04 -6.32
C LEU A 150 25.86 6.11 -7.53
N GLY A 151 24.73 5.40 -7.44
CA GLY A 151 23.75 5.32 -8.52
C GLY A 151 23.02 6.62 -8.79
N GLN A 152 22.62 6.80 -10.03
CA GLN A 152 21.74 7.86 -10.50
C GLN A 152 20.26 7.56 -10.17
N VAL A 153 19.97 6.28 -9.90
CA VAL A 153 18.69 5.77 -9.42
C VAL A 153 18.93 5.02 -8.13
N ILE A 154 18.14 5.30 -7.12
CA ILE A 154 18.13 4.58 -5.85
C ILE A 154 16.93 3.64 -5.82
N ALA A 155 17.19 2.37 -5.54
CA ALA A 155 16.16 1.37 -5.26
C ALA A 155 16.12 1.13 -3.74
N ILE A 156 15.04 1.52 -3.09
CA ILE A 156 14.81 1.20 -1.67
C ILE A 156 14.10 -0.15 -1.61
N VAL A 157 14.65 -1.07 -0.81
CA VAL A 157 14.11 -2.43 -0.67
C VAL A 157 14.11 -2.84 0.80
N ASP A 158 12.94 -3.18 1.33
CA ASP A 158 12.82 -3.74 2.68
C ASP A 158 13.52 -5.10 2.77
N SER A 159 14.20 -5.38 3.88
CA SER A 159 15.01 -6.59 4.09
C SER A 159 14.21 -7.91 4.09
N ASP A 160 12.88 -7.82 4.23
CA ASP A 160 11.93 -8.95 4.13
C ASP A 160 11.33 -9.13 2.73
N SER A 161 11.81 -8.37 1.75
CA SER A 161 11.24 -8.31 0.39
C SER A 161 12.12 -9.00 -0.64
N GLU A 162 11.49 -9.66 -1.61
CA GLU A 162 12.17 -10.38 -2.69
C GLU A 162 11.69 -9.87 -4.05
N TRP A 163 12.59 -9.24 -4.81
CA TRP A 163 12.28 -8.78 -6.15
C TRP A 163 12.37 -9.90 -7.18
N MET A 164 11.39 -9.95 -8.10
CA MET A 164 11.51 -10.83 -9.27
C MET A 164 12.66 -10.38 -10.19
N PRO A 165 13.36 -11.31 -10.88
CA PRO A 165 14.59 -11.01 -11.64
C PRO A 165 14.48 -9.87 -12.66
N HIS A 166 13.30 -9.63 -13.23
CA HIS A 166 13.09 -8.57 -14.22
C HIS A 166 12.52 -7.26 -13.64
N THR A 167 12.33 -7.19 -12.32
CA THR A 167 11.66 -6.05 -11.66
C THR A 167 12.43 -4.76 -11.87
N LEU A 168 13.74 -4.74 -11.58
CA LEU A 168 14.56 -3.54 -11.75
C LEU A 168 14.52 -3.00 -13.19
N LYS A 169 14.80 -3.87 -14.16
CA LYS A 169 14.80 -3.49 -15.58
C LYS A 169 13.46 -2.86 -16.00
N ARG A 170 12.35 -3.44 -15.57
CA ARG A 170 11.01 -2.93 -15.89
C ARG A 170 10.73 -1.58 -15.26
N LEU A 171 11.08 -1.41 -13.97
CA LEU A 171 10.89 -0.15 -13.26
C LEU A 171 11.71 0.97 -13.89
N VAL A 172 13.00 0.74 -14.18
CA VAL A 172 13.88 1.75 -14.80
C VAL A 172 13.41 2.09 -16.20
N ASN A 173 13.08 1.11 -17.04
CA ASN A 173 12.55 1.39 -18.37
C ASN A 173 11.27 2.25 -18.31
N TYR A 174 10.35 1.91 -17.39
CA TYR A 174 9.13 2.69 -17.22
C TYR A 174 9.41 4.11 -16.72
N MET A 175 10.33 4.26 -15.76
CA MET A 175 10.77 5.54 -15.22
C MET A 175 11.28 6.45 -16.33
N LEU A 176 12.23 5.98 -17.12
CA LEU A 176 12.85 6.72 -18.22
C LEU A 176 11.86 7.04 -19.34
N SER A 177 11.10 6.05 -19.81
CA SER A 177 10.15 6.20 -20.93
C SER A 177 9.03 7.18 -20.63
N ASN A 178 8.65 7.34 -19.37
CA ASN A 178 7.49 8.16 -18.97
C ASN A 178 7.90 9.42 -18.19
N GLY A 179 9.20 9.73 -18.11
CA GLY A 179 9.72 10.89 -17.39
C GLY A 179 9.29 10.92 -15.92
N LYS A 180 9.26 9.75 -15.26
CA LYS A 180 8.95 9.64 -13.85
C LYS A 180 10.19 9.92 -13.01
N ARG A 181 9.98 10.38 -11.78
CA ARG A 181 11.05 10.60 -10.80
C ARG A 181 11.02 9.60 -9.66
N ALA A 182 9.88 8.92 -9.46
CA ALA A 182 9.78 7.73 -8.65
C ALA A 182 8.78 6.75 -9.26
N VAL A 183 9.03 5.46 -9.08
CA VAL A 183 8.17 4.40 -9.59
C VAL A 183 8.11 3.27 -8.58
N THR A 184 6.91 2.76 -8.37
CA THR A 184 6.69 1.53 -7.59
C THR A 184 6.08 0.42 -8.44
N GLY A 185 6.08 -0.80 -7.91
CA GLY A 185 5.54 -1.99 -8.55
C GLY A 185 4.45 -2.68 -7.75
N TYR A 186 4.11 -3.89 -8.17
CA TYR A 186 3.16 -4.76 -7.51
C TYR A 186 3.83 -5.51 -6.35
N ILE A 187 3.23 -5.44 -5.17
CA ILE A 187 3.66 -6.19 -3.99
C ILE A 187 2.74 -7.38 -3.81
N HIS A 188 3.31 -8.55 -3.64
CA HIS A 188 2.58 -9.78 -3.36
C HIS A 188 2.87 -10.25 -1.93
N PRO A 189 1.88 -10.23 -1.04
CA PRO A 189 2.02 -10.79 0.30
C PRO A 189 2.20 -12.30 0.25
N LYS A 190 3.29 -12.82 0.81
CA LYS A 190 3.58 -14.25 0.89
C LYS A 190 3.73 -14.73 2.33
N THR A 191 3.62 -16.04 2.53
CA THR A 191 4.11 -16.76 3.68
C THR A 191 4.97 -17.93 3.18
N GLU A 192 5.85 -18.44 4.02
CA GLU A 192 6.66 -19.64 3.70
C GLU A 192 5.79 -20.81 3.25
N ASN A 193 4.62 -20.96 3.87
CA ASN A 193 3.59 -21.96 3.52
C ASN A 193 2.32 -21.26 3.05
N SER A 194 2.37 -20.54 1.95
CA SER A 194 1.32 -19.62 1.45
C SER A 194 -0.05 -20.27 1.17
N LYS A 195 -0.18 -21.57 1.28
CA LYS A 195 -1.46 -22.26 0.96
C LYS A 195 -2.48 -22.23 2.09
N ASP A 196 -2.08 -21.95 3.34
CA ASP A 196 -2.92 -22.30 4.50
C ASP A 196 -3.20 -21.15 5.49
N ASN A 197 -2.79 -19.89 5.21
CA ASN A 197 -3.10 -18.79 6.13
C ASN A 197 -4.23 -17.92 5.61
N PHE A 198 -5.40 -18.04 6.26
CA PHE A 198 -6.60 -17.29 5.95
C PHE A 198 -6.39 -15.75 5.94
N LEU A 199 -5.65 -15.22 6.93
CA LEU A 199 -5.38 -13.78 7.00
C LEU A 199 -4.49 -13.29 5.86
N VAL A 200 -3.53 -14.11 5.44
CA VAL A 200 -2.67 -13.76 4.29
C VAL A 200 -3.47 -13.80 2.99
N ALA A 201 -4.38 -14.76 2.81
CA ALA A 201 -5.26 -14.79 1.64
C ALA A 201 -6.14 -13.53 1.55
N LEU A 202 -6.68 -13.04 2.67
CA LEU A 202 -7.43 -11.78 2.72
C LEU A 202 -6.53 -10.57 2.39
N GLN A 203 -5.29 -10.54 2.89
CA GLN A 203 -4.33 -9.49 2.56
C GLN A 203 -3.95 -9.53 1.07
N GLN A 204 -3.81 -10.71 0.47
CA GLN A 204 -3.57 -10.85 -0.98
C GLN A 204 -4.71 -10.25 -1.81
N LEU A 205 -5.97 -10.45 -1.41
CA LEU A 205 -7.13 -9.79 -2.03
C LEU A 205 -7.06 -8.27 -1.89
N GLU A 206 -6.78 -7.76 -0.70
CA GLU A 206 -6.66 -6.32 -0.45
C GLU A 206 -5.55 -5.69 -1.29
N TYR A 207 -4.37 -6.31 -1.34
CA TYR A 207 -3.24 -5.82 -2.14
C TYR A 207 -3.55 -5.89 -3.65
N SER A 208 -4.23 -6.93 -4.11
CA SER A 208 -4.61 -7.02 -5.51
C SER A 208 -5.56 -5.90 -5.93
N GLN A 209 -6.48 -5.48 -5.06
CA GLN A 209 -7.36 -4.34 -5.29
C GLN A 209 -6.60 -3.02 -5.19
N GLY A 210 -5.92 -2.75 -4.08
CA GLY A 210 -5.22 -1.50 -3.83
C GLY A 210 -4.09 -1.23 -4.83
N LEU A 211 -3.31 -2.25 -5.20
CA LEU A 211 -2.22 -2.12 -6.17
C LEU A 211 -2.70 -2.36 -7.61
N GLY A 212 -3.57 -3.34 -7.80
CA GLY A 212 -4.04 -3.69 -9.14
C GLY A 212 -5.01 -2.67 -9.73
N ILE A 213 -5.78 -1.96 -8.93
CA ILE A 213 -6.78 -0.97 -9.37
C ILE A 213 -6.36 0.42 -8.95
N ASP A 214 -6.26 0.70 -7.63
CA ASP A 214 -6.14 2.07 -7.14
C ASP A 214 -4.81 2.72 -7.53
N ARG A 215 -3.68 2.05 -7.31
CA ARG A 215 -2.35 2.56 -7.73
C ARG A 215 -2.22 2.71 -9.24
N CYS A 216 -2.82 1.77 -9.98
CA CYS A 216 -2.86 1.84 -11.43
C CYS A 216 -3.61 3.08 -11.90
N ALA A 217 -4.75 3.39 -11.30
CA ALA A 217 -5.53 4.58 -11.58
C ALA A 217 -4.80 5.87 -11.17
N GLN A 218 -4.20 5.92 -9.97
CA GLN A 218 -3.38 7.03 -9.49
C GLN A 218 -2.23 7.36 -10.44
N SER A 219 -1.64 6.33 -11.06
CA SER A 219 -0.53 6.49 -12.02
C SER A 219 -0.91 7.27 -13.28
N LEU A 220 -2.21 7.30 -13.68
CA LEU A 220 -2.69 8.15 -14.78
C LEU A 220 -2.42 9.64 -14.55
N GLY A 221 -2.65 10.09 -13.31
CA GLY A 221 -2.43 11.47 -12.89
C GLY A 221 -1.00 11.76 -12.47
N ASN A 222 -0.06 10.80 -12.55
CA ASN A 222 1.29 10.86 -11.99
C ASN A 222 1.32 11.11 -10.47
N CYS A 223 0.28 10.71 -9.76
CA CYS A 223 0.07 11.02 -8.35
C CYS A 223 -0.16 9.76 -7.50
N VAL A 224 0.70 8.75 -7.69
CA VAL A 224 0.75 7.61 -6.78
C VAL A 224 1.10 8.12 -5.39
N LEU A 225 0.24 7.83 -4.41
CA LEU A 225 0.31 8.44 -3.07
C LEU A 225 1.44 7.88 -2.20
N VAL A 226 1.85 6.62 -2.43
CA VAL A 226 2.91 5.98 -1.65
C VAL A 226 3.75 5.08 -2.56
N VAL A 227 5.05 5.24 -2.52
CA VAL A 227 6.06 4.30 -3.06
C VAL A 227 6.60 3.50 -1.88
N PRO A 228 6.08 2.29 -1.62
CA PRO A 228 6.41 1.54 -0.40
C PRO A 228 7.84 1.01 -0.42
N GLY A 229 8.42 0.82 0.77
CA GLY A 229 9.78 0.30 0.93
C GLY A 229 10.02 -1.08 0.32
N ALA A 230 8.95 -1.90 0.20
CA ALA A 230 9.07 -3.23 -0.41
C ALA A 230 9.44 -3.21 -1.90
N ILE A 231 9.09 -2.14 -2.64
CA ILE A 231 9.42 -1.97 -4.06
C ILE A 231 9.31 -0.50 -4.48
N GLY A 232 10.44 0.17 -4.55
CA GLY A 232 10.50 1.57 -4.99
C GLY A 232 11.82 1.92 -5.65
N ILE A 233 11.76 2.65 -6.77
CA ILE A 233 12.93 3.31 -7.36
C ILE A 233 12.70 4.80 -7.42
N TYR A 234 13.77 5.55 -7.22
CA TYR A 234 13.75 7.00 -7.08
C TYR A 234 14.89 7.64 -7.88
N ASP A 235 14.66 8.83 -8.40
CA ASP A 235 15.71 9.73 -8.85
C ASP A 235 16.62 10.04 -7.66
N ALA A 236 17.92 9.79 -7.81
CA ALA A 236 18.85 9.86 -6.70
C ALA A 236 19.05 11.29 -6.17
N ASP A 237 19.06 12.28 -7.06
CA ASP A 237 19.31 13.67 -6.67
C ASP A 237 18.13 14.20 -5.85
N ILE A 238 16.91 14.01 -6.35
CA ILE A 238 15.68 14.41 -5.63
C ILE A 238 15.59 13.70 -4.26
N LEU A 239 15.89 12.40 -4.22
CA LEU A 239 15.81 11.66 -2.97
C LEU A 239 16.86 12.11 -1.95
N ARG A 240 18.09 12.41 -2.37
CA ARG A 240 19.13 12.97 -1.51
C ARG A 240 18.74 14.35 -0.96
N ASP A 241 18.20 15.22 -1.81
CA ASP A 241 17.73 16.54 -1.38
C ASP A 241 16.63 16.39 -0.32
N ILE A 242 15.64 15.53 -0.55
CA ILE A 242 14.58 15.27 0.43
C ILE A 242 15.13 14.78 1.77
N LEU A 243 16.03 13.81 1.77
CA LEU A 243 16.58 13.25 3.01
C LEU A 243 17.54 14.18 3.74
N THR A 244 18.10 15.17 3.04
CA THR A 244 18.98 16.17 3.62
C THR A 244 18.20 17.36 4.14
N GLU A 245 17.22 17.86 3.38
CA GLU A 245 16.48 19.07 3.69
C GLU A 245 15.21 18.82 4.50
N ALA A 246 14.46 17.76 4.16
CA ALA A 246 13.26 17.38 4.89
C ALA A 246 13.64 16.50 6.08
N ASN A 247 13.26 16.94 7.28
CA ASN A 247 13.41 16.12 8.47
C ASN A 247 12.31 15.07 8.50
N ILE A 248 12.54 13.93 7.83
CA ILE A 248 11.61 12.80 7.77
C ILE A 248 11.39 12.28 9.20
N ARG A 249 10.16 12.34 9.70
CA ARG A 249 9.78 12.07 11.09
C ARG A 249 8.72 11.00 11.24
N SER A 250 8.05 10.65 10.15
CA SER A 250 6.93 9.73 10.21
C SER A 250 7.38 8.28 10.43
N VAL A 251 6.53 7.53 11.12
CA VAL A 251 6.64 6.06 11.24
C VAL A 251 6.33 5.34 9.91
N THR A 252 5.92 6.09 8.88
CA THR A 252 5.74 5.67 7.50
C THR A 252 6.54 6.60 6.61
N GLU A 253 7.86 6.46 6.68
CA GLU A 253 8.84 7.26 5.96
C GLU A 253 8.63 7.23 4.44
N ASP A 254 8.18 6.11 3.92
CA ASP A 254 7.90 5.87 2.50
C ASP A 254 6.78 6.79 1.97
N SER A 255 5.72 6.96 2.72
CA SER A 255 4.64 7.87 2.37
C SER A 255 5.06 9.34 2.52
N GLU A 256 5.84 9.67 3.55
CA GLU A 256 6.37 11.03 3.75
C GLU A 256 7.33 11.41 2.61
N ILE A 257 8.29 10.56 2.25
CA ILE A 257 9.18 10.74 1.10
C ILE A 257 8.38 10.93 -0.19
N THR A 258 7.34 10.13 -0.41
CA THR A 258 6.51 10.23 -1.62
C THR A 258 5.77 11.56 -1.69
N LEU A 259 5.23 12.04 -0.58
CA LEU A 259 4.54 13.33 -0.52
C LEU A 259 5.52 14.51 -0.70
N GLU A 260 6.75 14.43 -0.15
CA GLU A 260 7.81 15.42 -0.43
C GLU A 260 8.20 15.44 -1.90
N MET A 261 8.33 14.28 -2.56
CA MET A 261 8.55 14.24 -4.01
C MET A 261 7.44 14.97 -4.78
N HIS A 262 6.18 14.76 -4.40
CA HIS A 262 5.05 15.48 -4.99
C HIS A 262 5.10 16.98 -4.73
N LYS A 263 5.58 17.42 -3.58
CA LYS A 263 5.77 18.82 -3.22
C LYS A 263 6.78 19.50 -4.15
N GLN A 264 7.84 18.78 -4.53
CA GLN A 264 8.85 19.20 -5.50
C GLN A 264 8.38 19.05 -6.96
N GLY A 265 7.12 18.65 -7.21
CA GLY A 265 6.56 18.50 -8.55
C GLY A 265 6.98 17.21 -9.28
N ALA A 266 7.55 16.25 -8.57
CA ALA A 266 7.97 14.99 -9.15
C ALA A 266 6.77 14.15 -9.63
N LYS A 267 6.91 13.52 -10.80
CA LYS A 267 5.93 12.59 -11.35
C LYS A 267 6.17 11.20 -10.75
N VAL A 268 5.23 10.71 -9.96
CA VAL A 268 5.28 9.37 -9.35
C VAL A 268 4.39 8.41 -10.12
N GLY A 269 4.93 7.23 -10.44
CA GLY A 269 4.26 6.22 -11.26
C GLY A 269 4.16 4.86 -10.59
N TYR A 270 3.32 4.00 -11.18
CA TYR A 270 3.14 2.61 -10.79
C TYR A 270 3.19 1.69 -12.01
N LEU A 271 3.89 0.57 -11.89
CA LEU A 271 4.02 -0.45 -12.93
C LEU A 271 3.67 -1.84 -12.37
N ASN A 272 2.52 -2.36 -12.77
CA ASN A 272 2.00 -3.65 -12.28
C ASN A 272 2.79 -4.88 -12.73
N THR A 273 3.66 -4.76 -13.75
CA THR A 273 4.49 -5.87 -14.24
C THR A 273 5.83 -6.00 -13.49
N ALA A 274 6.22 -5.00 -12.72
CA ALA A 274 7.33 -5.09 -11.77
C ALA A 274 6.80 -5.63 -10.45
N ARG A 275 7.45 -6.65 -9.89
CA ARG A 275 6.92 -7.38 -8.73
C ARG A 275 7.96 -7.58 -7.63
N SER A 276 7.52 -7.42 -6.40
CA SER A 276 8.19 -7.86 -5.17
C SER A 276 7.27 -8.76 -4.37
N ASP A 277 7.79 -9.82 -3.80
CA ASP A 277 7.12 -10.61 -2.77
C ASP A 277 7.59 -10.09 -1.41
N THR A 278 6.68 -9.95 -0.43
CA THR A 278 7.00 -9.49 0.93
C THR A 278 6.29 -10.35 1.96
N HIS A 279 6.83 -10.43 3.16
CA HIS A 279 6.19 -11.17 4.24
C HIS A 279 4.98 -10.40 4.78
N ALA A 280 3.88 -11.14 4.99
CA ALA A 280 2.64 -10.57 5.51
C ALA A 280 2.38 -11.07 6.93
N PRO A 281 1.77 -10.24 7.79
CA PRO A 281 1.34 -10.67 9.12
C PRO A 281 0.48 -11.93 9.09
N LYS A 282 0.91 -12.96 9.84
CA LYS A 282 0.21 -14.26 9.95
C LYS A 282 -0.83 -14.25 11.07
N GLY A 283 -0.73 -13.33 12.02
CA GLY A 283 -1.58 -13.23 13.21
C GLY A 283 -2.38 -11.93 13.28
N LEU A 284 -3.49 -11.95 14.01
CA LEU A 284 -4.36 -10.78 14.19
C LEU A 284 -3.65 -9.63 14.93
N LYS A 285 -2.84 -9.93 15.94
CA LYS A 285 -2.11 -8.91 16.72
C LYS A 285 -1.12 -8.16 15.83
N SER A 286 -0.28 -8.87 15.09
CA SER A 286 0.70 -8.26 14.17
C SER A 286 0.02 -7.51 13.03
N LEU A 287 -1.08 -8.06 12.46
CA LEU A 287 -1.88 -7.35 11.47
C LEU A 287 -2.47 -6.05 12.02
N TRP A 288 -3.04 -6.08 13.22
CA TRP A 288 -3.57 -4.89 13.88
C TRP A 288 -2.51 -3.79 14.05
N HIS A 289 -1.34 -4.15 14.57
CA HIS A 289 -0.23 -3.19 14.78
C HIS A 289 0.25 -2.61 13.46
N GLN A 290 0.39 -3.44 12.42
CA GLN A 290 0.76 -2.99 11.08
C GLN A 290 -0.27 -1.98 10.53
N ARG A 291 -1.57 -2.29 10.61
CA ARG A 291 -2.64 -1.40 10.12
C ARG A 291 -2.66 -0.09 10.90
N LEU A 292 -2.59 -0.17 12.21
CA LEU A 292 -2.58 1.02 13.06
C LEU A 292 -1.38 1.93 12.73
N ARG A 293 -0.18 1.35 12.53
CA ARG A 293 1.00 2.10 12.10
C ARG A 293 0.76 2.80 10.76
N TRP A 294 0.23 2.10 9.76
CA TRP A 294 0.00 2.67 8.44
C TRP A 294 -1.01 3.81 8.46
N VAL A 295 -2.17 3.60 9.08
CA VAL A 295 -3.22 4.63 9.08
C VAL A 295 -2.85 5.83 9.96
N THR A 296 -2.12 5.61 11.07
CA THR A 296 -1.64 6.71 11.91
C THR A 296 -0.56 7.52 11.19
N GLY A 297 0.41 6.85 10.57
CA GLY A 297 1.46 7.51 9.80
C GLY A 297 0.89 8.31 8.63
N TRP A 298 -0.05 7.74 7.88
CA TRP A 298 -0.72 8.44 6.78
C TRP A 298 -1.51 9.68 7.25
N LEU A 299 -2.25 9.56 8.37
CA LEU A 299 -3.00 10.69 8.94
C LEU A 299 -2.05 11.82 9.36
N TYR A 300 -0.97 11.48 10.04
CA TYR A 300 0.05 12.45 10.48
C TYR A 300 0.74 13.11 9.27
N ASN A 301 1.18 12.32 8.29
CA ASN A 301 1.82 12.84 7.09
C ASN A 301 0.93 13.82 6.32
N THR A 302 -0.36 13.53 6.21
CA THR A 302 -1.29 14.34 5.44
C THR A 302 -1.78 15.58 6.18
N LEU A 303 -2.06 15.50 7.48
CA LEU A 303 -2.69 16.59 8.24
C LEU A 303 -1.68 17.49 8.97
N ASP A 304 -0.52 16.97 9.38
CA ASP A 304 0.49 17.77 10.09
C ASP A 304 1.63 18.22 9.16
N ILE A 305 2.18 17.30 8.36
CA ILE A 305 3.39 17.58 7.58
C ILE A 305 3.04 18.20 6.21
N HIS A 306 2.05 17.65 5.51
CA HIS A 306 1.76 17.99 4.11
C HIS A 306 0.35 18.58 3.89
N VAL A 307 -0.21 19.25 4.89
CA VAL A 307 -1.55 19.87 4.79
C VAL A 307 -1.65 20.88 3.65
N ASP A 308 -0.53 21.49 3.25
CA ASP A 308 -0.45 22.42 2.11
C ASP A 308 -0.83 21.76 0.77
N LEU A 309 -0.62 20.44 0.62
CA LEU A 309 -0.99 19.71 -0.59
C LEU A 309 -2.51 19.63 -0.81
N PHE A 310 -3.32 19.72 0.25
CA PHE A 310 -4.79 19.77 0.15
C PHE A 310 -5.31 21.06 -0.49
N ARG A 311 -4.53 22.14 -0.43
CA ARG A 311 -4.92 23.47 -0.92
C ARG A 311 -4.57 23.68 -2.39
N LYS A 312 -3.76 22.82 -2.98
CA LYS A 312 -3.36 22.93 -4.39
C LYS A 312 -4.52 22.46 -5.28
N ARG A 313 -4.80 23.17 -6.38
CA ARG A 313 -5.75 22.72 -7.41
C ARG A 313 -5.08 21.68 -8.31
N SER A 314 -5.05 20.43 -7.88
CA SER A 314 -4.38 19.33 -8.58
C SER A 314 -5.12 18.00 -8.38
N TRP A 315 -4.84 17.03 -9.25
CA TRP A 315 -5.33 15.66 -9.07
C TRP A 315 -4.83 15.04 -7.76
N LEU A 316 -3.61 15.37 -7.33
CA LEU A 316 -3.07 14.96 -6.05
C LEU A 316 -3.96 15.45 -4.89
N SER A 317 -4.30 16.74 -4.89
CA SER A 317 -5.18 17.31 -3.86
C SER A 317 -6.56 16.62 -3.85
N ALA A 318 -7.13 16.37 -5.02
CA ALA A 318 -8.39 15.64 -5.12
C ALA A 318 -8.29 14.22 -4.53
N LEU A 319 -7.18 13.52 -4.76
CA LEU A 319 -6.93 12.19 -4.18
C LEU A 319 -6.72 12.24 -2.66
N LEU A 320 -6.02 13.26 -2.15
CA LEU A 320 -5.84 13.43 -0.71
C LEU A 320 -7.17 13.70 -0.02
N TRP A 321 -8.04 14.57 -0.59
CA TRP A 321 -9.39 14.78 -0.10
C TRP A 321 -10.24 13.52 -0.18
N TYR A 322 -10.13 12.76 -1.29
CA TYR A 322 -10.79 11.47 -1.43
C TYR A 322 -10.36 10.51 -0.30
N SER A 323 -9.06 10.32 -0.09
CA SER A 323 -8.53 9.45 0.97
C SER A 323 -9.02 9.92 2.34
N PHE A 324 -8.95 11.21 2.64
CA PHE A 324 -9.40 11.74 3.92
C PHE A 324 -10.91 11.51 4.16
N ILE A 325 -11.75 11.83 3.17
CA ILE A 325 -13.20 11.70 3.31
C ILE A 325 -13.62 10.23 3.40
N PHE A 326 -13.15 9.39 2.48
CA PHE A 326 -13.66 8.01 2.40
C PHE A 326 -12.95 7.04 3.34
N GLU A 327 -11.70 7.29 3.70
CA GLU A 327 -10.99 6.41 4.62
C GLU A 327 -11.19 6.82 6.08
N TYR A 328 -11.11 8.10 6.42
CA TYR A 328 -11.20 8.54 7.81
C TYR A 328 -12.60 8.98 8.22
N ILE A 329 -13.26 9.88 7.49
CA ILE A 329 -14.65 10.25 7.77
C ILE A 329 -15.56 9.05 7.50
N GLY A 330 -15.33 8.30 6.43
CA GLY A 330 -16.03 7.08 6.10
C GLY A 330 -16.01 6.04 7.22
N ALA A 331 -14.92 5.92 7.98
CA ALA A 331 -14.85 5.00 9.12
C ALA A 331 -15.87 5.33 10.24
N PHE A 332 -16.20 6.62 10.43
CA PHE A 332 -17.29 7.00 11.36
C PHE A 332 -18.67 6.68 10.80
N VAL A 333 -18.87 6.81 9.49
CA VAL A 333 -20.10 6.37 8.80
C VAL A 333 -20.25 4.86 8.93
N ASP A 334 -19.18 4.11 8.77
CA ASP A 334 -19.16 2.66 8.94
C ASP A 334 -19.50 2.24 10.37
N LEU A 335 -18.89 2.89 11.36
CA LEU A 335 -19.24 2.66 12.78
C LEU A 335 -20.70 2.96 13.06
N ALA A 336 -21.18 4.11 12.57
CA ALA A 336 -22.58 4.49 12.73
C ALA A 336 -23.53 3.46 12.09
N ALA A 337 -23.19 2.90 10.92
CA ALA A 337 -23.95 1.85 10.26
C ALA A 337 -23.94 0.54 11.07
N ILE A 338 -22.77 0.11 11.59
CA ILE A 338 -22.64 -1.08 12.43
C ILE A 338 -23.57 -1.02 13.64
N VAL A 339 -23.72 0.18 14.24
CA VAL A 339 -24.60 0.39 15.39
C VAL A 339 -26.06 0.57 14.96
N ALA A 340 -26.31 1.33 13.90
CA ALA A 340 -27.65 1.70 13.48
C ALA A 340 -28.44 0.52 12.87
N PHE A 341 -27.82 -0.34 12.05
CA PHE A 341 -28.56 -1.43 11.41
C PHE A 341 -29.19 -2.43 12.39
N PRO A 342 -28.53 -2.91 13.46
CA PRO A 342 -29.18 -3.70 14.49
C PRO A 342 -30.32 -2.99 15.19
N LEU A 343 -30.17 -1.69 15.49
CA LEU A 343 -31.23 -0.88 16.07
C LEU A 343 -32.42 -0.74 15.12
N PHE A 344 -32.18 -0.47 13.83
CA PHE A 344 -33.21 -0.40 12.81
C PHE A 344 -33.99 -1.71 12.72
N PHE A 345 -33.29 -2.86 12.75
CA PHE A 345 -33.93 -4.17 12.77
C PHE A 345 -34.84 -4.33 14.02
N TRP A 346 -34.34 -3.93 15.18
CA TRP A 346 -35.09 -4.08 16.45
C TRP A 346 -36.37 -3.24 16.47
N PHE A 347 -36.31 -2.01 15.97
CA PHE A 347 -37.42 -1.05 15.96
C PHE A 347 -38.23 -1.05 14.66
N ALA A 348 -37.89 -1.88 13.68
CA ALA A 348 -38.63 -1.94 12.43
C ALA A 348 -40.07 -2.45 12.65
N PRO A 349 -41.10 -1.77 12.10
CA PRO A 349 -42.48 -2.25 12.15
C PRO A 349 -42.64 -3.64 11.50
N ASP A 350 -41.97 -3.87 10.37
CA ASP A 350 -41.89 -5.16 9.69
C ASP A 350 -40.42 -5.63 9.62
N ARG A 351 -40.01 -6.41 10.61
CA ARG A 351 -38.66 -6.93 10.74
C ARG A 351 -38.28 -7.88 9.60
N LEU A 352 -39.23 -8.64 9.10
CA LEU A 352 -38.97 -9.60 8.02
C LEU A 352 -38.65 -8.89 6.72
N HIS A 353 -39.44 -7.86 6.40
CA HIS A 353 -39.22 -7.03 5.21
C HIS A 353 -37.91 -6.24 5.33
N PHE A 354 -37.60 -5.70 6.49
CA PHE A 354 -36.31 -5.04 6.73
C PHE A 354 -35.13 -6.00 6.56
N ALA A 355 -35.21 -7.21 7.16
CA ALA A 355 -34.16 -8.23 7.02
C ALA A 355 -33.97 -8.67 5.55
N TYR A 356 -35.07 -8.84 4.80
CA TYR A 356 -35.01 -9.14 3.38
C TYR A 356 -34.27 -8.04 2.58
N ASN A 357 -34.62 -6.77 2.80
CA ASN A 357 -33.95 -5.65 2.11
C ASN A 357 -32.49 -5.54 2.49
N LEU A 358 -32.13 -5.76 3.77
CA LEU A 358 -30.75 -5.78 4.22
C LEU A 358 -29.98 -6.93 3.57
N LEU A 359 -30.59 -8.13 3.47
CA LEU A 359 -29.97 -9.29 2.80
C LEU A 359 -29.72 -9.00 1.31
N VAL A 360 -30.68 -8.40 0.62
CA VAL A 360 -30.53 -8.01 -0.81
C VAL A 360 -29.40 -6.99 -0.95
N PHE A 361 -29.32 -6.01 -0.05
CA PHE A 361 -28.25 -5.00 -0.06
C PHE A 361 -26.87 -5.61 0.18
N VAL A 362 -26.75 -6.51 1.16
CA VAL A 362 -25.49 -7.24 1.44
C VAL A 362 -25.11 -8.14 0.24
N ALA A 363 -26.05 -8.87 -0.35
CA ALA A 363 -25.79 -9.69 -1.53
C ALA A 363 -25.31 -8.86 -2.71
N TYR A 364 -25.89 -7.68 -2.92
CA TYR A 364 -25.45 -6.73 -3.95
C TYR A 364 -24.03 -6.19 -3.67
N GLY A 365 -23.72 -5.83 -2.43
CA GLY A 365 -22.39 -5.43 -2.01
C GLY A 365 -21.34 -6.53 -2.22
N LEU A 366 -21.68 -7.78 -1.89
CA LEU A 366 -20.83 -8.94 -2.16
C LEU A 366 -20.61 -9.15 -3.66
N LEU A 367 -21.65 -9.03 -4.47
CA LEU A 367 -21.52 -9.14 -5.94
C LEU A 367 -20.55 -8.10 -6.49
N ILE A 368 -20.68 -6.83 -6.08
CA ILE A 368 -19.75 -5.76 -6.48
C ILE A 368 -18.32 -6.09 -6.00
N SER A 369 -18.17 -6.55 -4.76
CA SER A 369 -16.85 -6.95 -4.23
C SER A 369 -16.23 -8.08 -5.05
N VAL A 370 -16.99 -9.11 -5.41
CA VAL A 370 -16.54 -10.21 -6.29
C VAL A 370 -16.11 -9.68 -7.66
N VAL A 371 -16.89 -8.79 -8.26
CA VAL A 371 -16.54 -8.17 -9.55
C VAL A 371 -15.25 -7.37 -9.45
N ASN A 372 -15.11 -6.52 -8.42
CA ASN A 372 -13.91 -5.74 -8.18
C ASN A 372 -12.67 -6.65 -8.00
N GLN A 373 -12.79 -7.69 -7.18
CA GLN A 373 -11.71 -8.65 -6.96
C GLN A 373 -11.37 -9.44 -8.22
N ALA A 374 -12.36 -9.88 -8.99
CA ALA A 374 -12.14 -10.57 -10.25
C ALA A 374 -11.40 -9.68 -11.27
N VAL A 375 -11.76 -8.39 -11.34
CA VAL A 375 -11.06 -7.41 -12.16
C VAL A 375 -9.64 -7.22 -11.67
N ALA A 376 -9.42 -7.03 -10.36
CA ALA A 376 -8.12 -6.86 -9.76
C ALA A 376 -7.20 -8.07 -10.04
N LEU A 377 -7.70 -9.28 -9.80
CA LEU A 377 -6.97 -10.53 -10.02
C LEU A 377 -6.69 -10.81 -11.50
N LYS A 378 -7.63 -10.48 -12.40
CA LYS A 378 -7.40 -10.58 -13.87
C LYS A 378 -6.17 -9.78 -14.29
N TYR A 379 -5.89 -8.73 -13.59
CA TYR A 379 -4.80 -7.81 -13.89
C TYR A 379 -3.60 -7.99 -12.96
N ALA A 380 -3.68 -8.82 -11.95
CA ALA A 380 -2.52 -9.21 -11.16
C ALA A 380 -1.54 -10.03 -12.01
N TYR A 381 -0.27 -9.94 -11.65
CA TYR A 381 0.82 -10.52 -12.45
C TYR A 381 0.73 -12.04 -12.63
N ASP A 382 0.11 -12.77 -11.70
CA ASP A 382 0.09 -14.24 -11.67
C ASP A 382 -1.34 -14.78 -11.82
N LYS A 383 -1.76 -14.97 -13.07
CA LYS A 383 -3.14 -15.38 -13.41
C LYS A 383 -3.57 -16.75 -12.84
N PHE A 384 -2.63 -17.67 -12.63
CA PHE A 384 -2.97 -19.07 -12.35
C PHE A 384 -3.11 -19.41 -10.86
N ARG A 385 -2.45 -18.68 -9.97
CA ARG A 385 -2.52 -18.93 -8.51
C ARG A 385 -3.63 -18.17 -7.79
N GLN A 386 -4.26 -17.19 -8.41
CA GLN A 386 -5.06 -16.19 -7.72
C GLN A 386 -6.57 -16.38 -7.87
N ASN A 387 -7.05 -17.17 -8.82
CA ASN A 387 -8.51 -17.38 -8.98
C ASN A 387 -9.15 -18.06 -7.74
N SER A 388 -8.41 -18.90 -7.02
CA SER A 388 -8.86 -19.47 -5.76
C SER A 388 -9.06 -18.45 -4.64
N LEU A 389 -8.42 -17.29 -4.74
CA LEU A 389 -8.59 -16.19 -3.78
C LEU A 389 -10.01 -15.61 -3.80
N LEU A 390 -10.73 -15.72 -4.92
CA LEU A 390 -12.13 -15.28 -5.00
C LEU A 390 -13.03 -15.99 -3.98
N LEU A 391 -12.68 -17.21 -3.55
CA LEU A 391 -13.40 -17.95 -2.52
C LEU A 391 -13.32 -17.25 -1.14
N TYR A 392 -12.33 -16.40 -0.93
CA TYR A 392 -12.16 -15.64 0.31
C TYR A 392 -12.91 -14.29 0.30
N THR A 393 -13.44 -13.87 -0.86
CA THR A 393 -14.17 -12.58 -0.97
C THR A 393 -15.32 -12.43 0.03
N PRO A 394 -16.14 -13.46 0.34
CA PRO A 394 -17.19 -13.33 1.36
C PRO A 394 -16.68 -13.00 2.77
N PHE A 395 -15.40 -13.28 3.05
CA PHE A 395 -14.75 -12.99 4.33
C PHE A 395 -14.01 -11.66 4.34
N PHE A 396 -13.92 -10.97 3.22
CA PHE A 396 -13.26 -9.67 3.11
C PHE A 396 -13.82 -8.60 4.08
N PRO A 397 -15.12 -8.58 4.44
CA PRO A 397 -15.65 -7.70 5.48
C PRO A 397 -14.94 -7.81 6.83
N PHE A 398 -14.35 -8.96 7.16
CA PHE A 398 -13.57 -9.11 8.37
C PHE A 398 -12.31 -8.24 8.37
N LEU A 399 -11.56 -8.23 7.27
CA LEU A 399 -10.39 -7.38 7.11
C LEU A 399 -10.78 -5.88 7.05
N TRP A 400 -11.90 -5.58 6.39
CA TRP A 400 -12.46 -4.23 6.36
C TRP A 400 -12.79 -3.72 7.77
N LEU A 401 -13.38 -4.53 8.64
CA LEU A 401 -13.63 -4.16 10.05
C LEU A 401 -12.36 -3.82 10.80
N ILE A 402 -11.28 -4.60 10.63
CA ILE A 402 -9.98 -4.31 11.23
C ILE A 402 -9.49 -2.91 10.79
N ASN A 403 -9.61 -2.60 9.50
CA ASN A 403 -9.20 -1.31 8.95
C ASN A 403 -10.08 -0.16 9.47
N VAL A 404 -11.41 -0.35 9.60
CA VAL A 404 -12.33 0.64 10.19
C VAL A 404 -11.91 0.97 11.63
N PHE A 405 -11.73 -0.04 12.47
CA PHE A 405 -11.34 0.18 13.87
C PHE A 405 -9.93 0.77 14.00
N ALA A 406 -8.98 0.40 13.13
CA ALA A 406 -7.65 1.01 13.12
C ALA A 406 -7.72 2.50 12.77
N ARG A 407 -8.54 2.89 11.78
CA ARG A 407 -8.77 4.29 11.40
C ARG A 407 -9.42 5.09 12.53
N LEU A 408 -10.49 4.56 13.14
CA LEU A 408 -11.15 5.20 14.28
C LEU A 408 -10.17 5.41 15.45
N ARG A 409 -9.40 4.39 15.81
CA ARG A 409 -8.39 4.47 16.86
C ARG A 409 -7.33 5.52 16.54
N SER A 410 -6.90 5.60 15.28
CA SER A 410 -5.92 6.58 14.80
C SER A 410 -6.45 8.01 14.91
N VAL A 411 -7.68 8.28 14.43
CA VAL A 411 -8.30 9.61 14.49
C VAL A 411 -8.52 10.03 15.94
N ILE A 412 -9.04 9.14 16.78
CA ILE A 412 -9.22 9.42 18.22
C ILE A 412 -7.86 9.74 18.86
N GLY A 413 -6.84 8.92 18.63
CA GLY A 413 -5.49 9.17 19.11
C GLY A 413 -4.93 10.53 18.67
N TYR A 414 -5.12 10.88 17.39
CA TYR A 414 -4.69 12.16 16.83
C TYR A 414 -5.37 13.36 17.51
N LEU A 415 -6.69 13.29 17.71
CA LEU A 415 -7.47 14.35 18.37
C LEU A 415 -7.09 14.54 19.85
N PHE A 416 -6.71 13.47 20.54
CA PHE A 416 -6.25 13.51 21.95
C PHE A 416 -4.75 13.72 22.10
N GLY A 417 -4.04 14.12 21.04
CA GLY A 417 -2.66 14.57 21.08
C GLY A 417 -1.60 13.45 21.05
N SER A 418 -1.98 12.20 20.81
CA SER A 418 -1.00 11.13 20.51
C SER A 418 -0.49 11.30 19.06
N ARG A 419 0.27 12.37 18.84
CA ARG A 419 0.89 12.68 17.56
C ARG A 419 2.05 11.74 17.34
N GLY A 420 1.81 10.61 16.68
CA GLY A 420 2.87 9.83 16.03
C GLY A 420 4.07 9.34 16.85
N THR A 421 4.07 9.54 18.17
CA THR A 421 5.12 9.03 19.06
C THR A 421 4.88 7.55 19.38
N TRP A 422 4.96 6.72 18.34
CA TRP A 422 5.24 5.32 18.55
C TRP A 422 6.71 5.22 18.90
N HIS A 423 7.00 5.08 20.18
CA HIS A 423 8.33 4.71 20.62
C HIS A 423 8.73 3.43 19.89
N LEU A 424 9.97 3.38 19.41
CA LEU A 424 10.66 2.28 18.74
C LEU A 424 10.71 0.97 19.55
N THR A 425 9.83 0.76 20.51
CA THR A 425 9.92 -0.24 21.57
C THR A 425 8.96 -1.42 21.44
N GLU A 426 8.36 -1.68 20.28
CA GLU A 426 7.63 -2.95 20.12
C GLU A 426 7.81 -3.53 18.72
N SER A 427 9.03 -3.97 18.40
CA SER A 427 9.29 -5.06 17.45
C SER A 427 9.51 -6.35 18.26
N SER A 428 8.44 -7.04 18.56
CA SER A 428 8.50 -8.43 19.03
C SER A 428 7.35 -9.20 18.39
#